data_cc7bfd03bdfad4ac9a25cfeb20b236df
#
_entry.id   cc7bfd03bdfad4ac9a25cfeb20b236df
#
_cell.length_a   1.000
_cell.length_b   1.000
_cell.length_c   1.000
_cell.angle_alpha   90.00
_cell.angle_beta   90.00
_cell.angle_gamma   90.00
#
_symmetry.space_group_name_H-M   'P 1'
#
loop_
_entity.id
_entity.type
_entity.pdbx_description
1 polymer ?
#
loop_
_entity_poly.entity_id
_entity_poly.type
_entity_poly.pdbx_seq_one_letter_code
_entity_poly.pdbx_strand_id
1 'polypeptide(L)'
;VVRTESPAVVKARKTTLEFLLTNHPLDCPVCDKGGECELQDMTFKYGVGESRFTEVKQHVPEKQWSPVVFYDAPRCILCYRCVRVCNEGMGVGALGISYRGVNAEIIPSHGDHLECDECGSCIDICPVGSLTSGIYRYKTRPWEMEHVGTVCTHCSNGCKTTLGVRNNEIIRGNNRDKSGINGEFLCVKGRYAFDFTQHPERLQTPLVRNEAGELEPASWSRALKLVAEKFKALAGPDFGVIGSTRTTNEENYLLQKFARTALGTHSIDHHRTGDVVTLIDALSGKTGQLAALEDLYTSKAVLVVASDLAQQHPLLAGKIRANFRHHKAAVYTVTPGPVREDKIARRSIRIAEADSLAGVEQLREALAKEAELVIVFGDAVQGDKVRQLVGFGESLGIPVKYIALVDYANSRGALDMGLLPGLAPGYHAAAPGRSLQQMLDDSSLAALWVVGANPLKGGRKLAASGAFVVVQDLFLTETAQRADVVLPAASAYEKNGTVTNVCGQVQRLKKGVETVGAKTDLAIIGLLARGMGVNLGKVDADAVFAEIAATVPGYNQLPMPVILTGGAAQTHPVNGGVPASLGPGRIALARATLFTTGSLTRYSKILNEVLEKPGALYR
;
A
#
# COMPACT_ATOMS: atom_id res chain seq x y z
N VAL A 1 1.97 35.22 -30.66
CA VAL A 1 0.66 34.59 -30.43
C VAL A 1 0.62 33.26 -31.20
N VAL A 2 0.39 32.13 -30.53
CA VAL A 2 0.25 30.82 -31.16
C VAL A 2 -1.25 30.62 -31.49
N ARG A 3 -1.58 30.28 -32.74
CA ARG A 3 -2.91 29.93 -33.17
C ARG A 3 -3.06 28.42 -33.29
N THR A 4 -4.04 27.83 -32.65
CA THR A 4 -4.25 26.37 -32.59
C THR A 4 -5.44 25.87 -33.43
N GLU A 5 -6.31 26.74 -33.92
CA GLU A 5 -7.54 26.38 -34.62
C GLU A 5 -7.68 27.14 -35.96
N SER A 6 -6.59 27.67 -36.54
CA SER A 6 -6.65 28.28 -37.87
C SER A 6 -6.87 27.20 -38.95
N PRO A 7 -7.45 27.54 -40.12
CA PRO A 7 -7.66 26.58 -41.21
C PRO A 7 -6.39 25.81 -41.61
N ALA A 8 -5.24 26.47 -41.61
CA ALA A 8 -3.96 25.85 -41.90
C ALA A 8 -3.56 24.81 -40.83
N VAL A 9 -3.80 25.10 -39.56
CA VAL A 9 -3.49 24.17 -38.45
C VAL A 9 -4.44 22.97 -38.48
N VAL A 10 -5.72 23.19 -38.72
CA VAL A 10 -6.71 22.10 -38.85
C VAL A 10 -6.35 21.18 -40.01
N LYS A 11 -5.96 21.75 -41.18
CA LYS A 11 -5.50 20.97 -42.34
C LYS A 11 -4.22 20.13 -41.98
N ALA A 12 -3.25 20.73 -41.30
CA ALA A 12 -2.04 20.03 -40.89
C ALA A 12 -2.33 18.87 -39.92
N ARG A 13 -3.22 19.09 -38.94
CA ARG A 13 -3.67 18.02 -38.02
C ARG A 13 -4.34 16.86 -38.74
N LYS A 14 -5.26 17.19 -39.67
CA LYS A 14 -5.91 16.20 -40.53
C LYS A 14 -4.88 15.33 -41.26
N THR A 15 -3.92 15.96 -41.95
CA THR A 15 -2.88 15.24 -42.68
C THR A 15 -2.01 14.37 -41.74
N THR A 16 -1.64 14.88 -40.55
CA THR A 16 -0.90 14.11 -39.56
C THR A 16 -1.67 12.87 -39.09
N LEU A 17 -2.99 13.00 -38.87
CA LEU A 17 -3.83 11.86 -38.49
C LEU A 17 -3.94 10.84 -39.61
N GLU A 18 -4.06 11.27 -40.87
CA GLU A 18 -4.05 10.36 -42.02
C GLU A 18 -2.75 9.52 -42.07
N PHE A 19 -1.59 10.14 -41.82
CA PHE A 19 -0.33 9.41 -41.73
C PHE A 19 -0.29 8.42 -40.55
N LEU A 20 -0.77 8.81 -39.37
CA LEU A 20 -0.85 7.90 -38.21
C LEU A 20 -1.77 6.70 -38.47
N LEU A 21 -2.81 6.87 -39.29
CA LEU A 21 -3.79 5.84 -39.61
C LEU A 21 -3.40 4.96 -40.80
N THR A 22 -2.32 5.24 -41.54
CA THR A 22 -1.92 4.43 -42.71
C THR A 22 -1.79 2.94 -42.39
N ASN A 23 -1.05 2.58 -41.35
CA ASN A 23 -0.88 1.20 -40.91
C ASN A 23 -1.67 0.85 -39.62
N HIS A 24 -2.25 1.85 -38.95
CA HIS A 24 -3.04 1.61 -37.73
C HIS A 24 -4.27 0.75 -38.06
N PRO A 25 -4.51 -0.37 -37.34
CA PRO A 25 -5.70 -1.18 -37.58
C PRO A 25 -6.97 -0.40 -37.22
N LEU A 26 -7.99 -0.51 -38.06
CA LEU A 26 -9.29 0.15 -37.84
C LEU A 26 -10.21 -0.78 -37.03
N ASP A 27 -9.70 -1.29 -35.93
CA ASP A 27 -10.30 -2.34 -35.09
C ASP A 27 -10.75 -1.84 -33.71
N CYS A 28 -11.11 -0.56 -33.58
CA CYS A 28 -11.57 0.05 -32.31
C CYS A 28 -12.64 -0.77 -31.57
N PRO A 29 -13.60 -1.45 -32.23
CA PRO A 29 -14.58 -2.28 -31.55
C PRO A 29 -13.99 -3.46 -30.75
N VAL A 30 -12.82 -3.97 -31.11
CA VAL A 30 -12.12 -5.06 -30.41
C VAL A 30 -10.87 -4.60 -29.67
N CYS A 31 -10.48 -3.33 -29.79
CA CYS A 31 -9.34 -2.75 -29.10
C CYS A 31 -9.70 -2.36 -27.66
N ASP A 32 -8.96 -2.81 -26.66
CA ASP A 32 -9.19 -2.48 -25.24
C ASP A 32 -9.06 -1.00 -24.90
N LYS A 33 -8.47 -0.20 -25.78
CA LYS A 33 -8.37 1.26 -25.63
C LYS A 33 -9.61 1.99 -26.20
N GLY A 34 -10.53 1.29 -26.86
CA GLY A 34 -11.76 1.89 -27.43
C GLY A 34 -12.57 2.63 -26.37
N GLY A 35 -12.88 3.91 -26.61
CA GLY A 35 -13.58 4.81 -25.69
C GLY A 35 -12.68 5.59 -24.71
N GLU A 36 -11.36 5.36 -24.73
CA GLU A 36 -10.39 6.13 -23.94
C GLU A 36 -9.05 6.29 -24.70
N CYS A 37 -9.13 6.38 -26.03
CA CYS A 37 -8.01 6.43 -26.96
C CYS A 37 -7.82 7.85 -27.49
N GLU A 38 -6.66 8.47 -27.21
CA GLU A 38 -6.35 9.82 -27.69
C GLU A 38 -6.37 9.90 -29.24
N LEU A 39 -5.92 8.84 -29.95
CA LEU A 39 -5.97 8.82 -31.42
C LEU A 39 -7.41 8.76 -31.93
N GLN A 40 -8.28 7.97 -31.28
CA GLN A 40 -9.71 7.90 -31.63
C GLN A 40 -10.39 9.26 -31.44
N ASP A 41 -10.15 9.93 -30.31
CA ASP A 41 -10.71 11.25 -30.02
C ASP A 41 -10.23 12.32 -31.02
N MET A 42 -8.92 12.31 -31.34
CA MET A 42 -8.35 13.23 -32.33
C MET A 42 -8.87 12.95 -33.73
N THR A 43 -9.02 11.69 -34.10
CA THR A 43 -9.59 11.29 -35.41
C THR A 43 -11.05 11.71 -35.51
N PHE A 44 -11.83 11.58 -34.45
CA PHE A 44 -13.21 12.05 -34.43
C PHE A 44 -13.32 13.57 -34.57
N LYS A 45 -12.40 14.32 -33.92
CA LYS A 45 -12.40 15.79 -33.94
C LYS A 45 -11.88 16.40 -35.25
N TYR A 46 -10.82 15.85 -35.84
CA TYR A 46 -10.09 16.44 -36.96
C TYR A 46 -9.96 15.53 -38.18
N GLY A 47 -10.30 14.26 -38.07
CA GLY A 47 -10.16 13.29 -39.14
C GLY A 47 -11.27 13.38 -40.20
N VAL A 48 -11.33 12.35 -41.03
CA VAL A 48 -12.36 12.13 -42.04
C VAL A 48 -12.94 10.73 -41.92
N GLY A 49 -14.15 10.51 -42.40
CA GLY A 49 -14.82 9.21 -42.37
C GLY A 49 -14.24 8.18 -43.38
N GLU A 50 -13.41 8.61 -44.33
CA GLU A 50 -12.86 7.77 -45.39
C GLU A 50 -11.33 7.84 -45.39
N SER A 51 -10.68 6.71 -45.67
CA SER A 51 -9.25 6.62 -45.88
C SER A 51 -8.90 6.70 -47.35
N ARG A 52 -7.92 7.53 -47.71
CA ARG A 52 -7.34 7.57 -49.05
C ARG A 52 -6.27 6.51 -49.28
N PHE A 53 -5.83 5.81 -48.21
CA PHE A 53 -4.86 4.77 -48.24
C PHE A 53 -5.48 3.44 -48.66
N THR A 54 -5.02 2.87 -49.76
CA THR A 54 -5.61 1.69 -50.40
C THR A 54 -4.76 0.45 -50.29
N GLU A 55 -3.49 0.60 -49.89
CA GLU A 55 -2.58 -0.54 -49.71
C GLU A 55 -2.97 -1.37 -48.47
N VAL A 56 -2.57 -2.65 -48.47
CA VAL A 56 -2.79 -3.53 -47.34
C VAL A 56 -1.97 -3.03 -46.15
N LYS A 57 -2.65 -2.85 -45.03
CA LYS A 57 -1.98 -2.45 -43.78
C LYS A 57 -1.04 -3.54 -43.30
N GLN A 58 0.16 -3.13 -42.87
CA GLN A 58 1.13 -4.06 -42.28
C GLN A 58 0.57 -4.61 -40.96
N HIS A 59 0.64 -5.90 -40.79
CA HIS A 59 0.22 -6.59 -39.60
C HIS A 59 1.34 -7.52 -39.11
N VAL A 60 1.67 -7.43 -37.84
CA VAL A 60 2.53 -8.38 -37.11
C VAL A 60 1.77 -8.88 -35.90
N PRO A 61 1.99 -10.13 -35.49
CA PRO A 61 1.32 -10.69 -34.32
C PRO A 61 1.58 -9.87 -33.05
N GLU A 62 0.59 -9.81 -32.19
CA GLU A 62 0.73 -9.25 -30.87
C GLU A 62 1.74 -10.06 -30.04
N LYS A 63 2.52 -9.38 -29.21
CA LYS A 63 3.55 -9.99 -28.34
C LYS A 63 3.10 -9.91 -26.88
N GLN A 64 3.14 -11.00 -26.17
CA GLN A 64 3.00 -11.03 -24.72
C GLN A 64 4.38 -10.92 -24.07
N TRP A 65 4.71 -9.77 -23.50
CA TRP A 65 6.00 -9.54 -22.86
C TRP A 65 6.04 -9.99 -21.38
N SER A 66 4.86 -10.04 -20.74
CA SER A 66 4.71 -10.54 -19.38
C SER A 66 3.24 -10.93 -19.13
N PRO A 67 2.89 -11.53 -17.99
CA PRO A 67 1.48 -11.76 -17.63
C PRO A 67 0.64 -10.49 -17.65
N VAL A 68 1.26 -9.35 -17.37
CA VAL A 68 0.59 -8.04 -17.28
C VAL A 68 0.60 -7.28 -18.61
N VAL A 69 1.68 -7.34 -19.38
CA VAL A 69 1.93 -6.43 -20.51
C VAL A 69 1.86 -7.15 -21.85
N PHE A 70 0.91 -6.73 -22.68
CA PHE A 70 0.78 -7.14 -24.08
C PHE A 70 1.09 -5.95 -24.98
N TYR A 71 1.76 -6.21 -26.10
CA TYR A 71 2.19 -5.22 -27.07
C TYR A 71 1.71 -5.54 -28.47
N ASP A 72 0.97 -4.62 -29.07
CA ASP A 72 0.53 -4.65 -30.45
C ASP A 72 1.25 -3.55 -31.24
N ALA A 73 2.22 -3.95 -32.05
CA ALA A 73 3.07 -3.02 -32.79
C ALA A 73 2.31 -2.21 -33.85
N PRO A 74 1.37 -2.79 -34.64
CA PRO A 74 0.55 -2.03 -35.59
C PRO A 74 -0.24 -0.90 -34.97
N ARG A 75 -0.65 -1.00 -33.70
CA ARG A 75 -1.36 0.06 -32.99
C ARG A 75 -0.43 1.13 -32.43
N CYS A 76 0.87 0.92 -32.44
CA CYS A 76 1.85 1.87 -31.88
C CYS A 76 2.03 3.10 -32.80
N ILE A 77 1.91 4.29 -32.22
CA ILE A 77 2.15 5.57 -32.92
C ILE A 77 3.54 6.15 -32.66
N LEU A 78 4.46 5.36 -32.08
CA LEU A 78 5.85 5.70 -31.81
C LEU A 78 6.04 7.03 -31.02
N CYS A 79 5.15 7.30 -30.06
CA CYS A 79 5.22 8.52 -29.23
C CYS A 79 6.25 8.44 -28.10
N TYR A 80 6.83 7.28 -27.85
CA TYR A 80 7.85 6.98 -26.83
C TYR A 80 7.48 7.29 -25.37
N ARG A 81 6.23 7.61 -25.07
CA ARG A 81 5.78 7.89 -23.69
C ARG A 81 6.04 6.71 -22.75
N CYS A 82 5.85 5.46 -23.22
CA CYS A 82 6.09 4.24 -22.44
C CYS A 82 7.57 4.05 -22.07
N VAL A 83 8.48 4.32 -22.99
CA VAL A 83 9.94 4.28 -22.74
C VAL A 83 10.33 5.35 -21.73
N ARG A 84 9.82 6.58 -21.92
CA ARG A 84 10.13 7.68 -21.01
C ARG A 84 9.58 7.45 -19.60
N VAL A 85 8.33 7.02 -19.44
CA VAL A 85 7.78 6.76 -18.10
C VAL A 85 8.52 5.63 -17.40
N CYS A 86 8.94 4.59 -18.13
CA CYS A 86 9.71 3.48 -17.57
C CYS A 86 11.09 3.94 -17.08
N ASN A 87 11.80 4.73 -17.88
CA ASN A 87 13.14 5.25 -17.54
C ASN A 87 13.08 6.40 -16.53
N GLU A 88 12.23 7.39 -16.82
CA GLU A 88 12.24 8.67 -16.12
C GLU A 88 11.36 8.67 -14.88
N GLY A 89 10.16 8.10 -14.96
CA GLY A 89 9.21 8.04 -13.86
C GLY A 89 9.56 6.91 -12.89
N MET A 90 9.54 5.67 -13.38
CA MET A 90 9.74 4.49 -12.52
C MET A 90 11.22 4.13 -12.30
N GLY A 91 12.13 4.57 -13.18
CA GLY A 91 13.57 4.32 -13.08
C GLY A 91 13.98 2.86 -13.30
N VAL A 92 13.12 2.08 -13.94
CA VAL A 92 13.35 0.65 -14.23
C VAL A 92 14.21 0.49 -15.49
N GLY A 93 13.82 1.14 -16.59
CA GLY A 93 14.53 1.06 -17.86
C GLY A 93 14.30 -0.24 -18.64
N ALA A 94 13.13 -0.86 -18.43
CA ALA A 94 12.80 -2.15 -19.06
C ALA A 94 12.34 -2.04 -20.52
N LEU A 95 12.08 -0.82 -21.01
CA LEU A 95 11.64 -0.55 -22.39
C LEU A 95 12.65 0.31 -23.12
N GLY A 96 12.92 -0.05 -24.37
CA GLY A 96 13.78 0.67 -25.29
C GLY A 96 13.15 0.86 -26.67
N ILE A 97 13.94 1.38 -27.60
CA ILE A 97 13.60 1.58 -28.99
C ILE A 97 14.63 0.81 -29.82
N SER A 98 14.17 -0.02 -30.74
CA SER A 98 15.00 -0.67 -31.75
C SER A 98 14.74 -0.06 -33.11
N TYR A 99 15.76 -0.09 -33.96
CA TYR A 99 15.74 0.46 -35.31
C TYR A 99 15.41 1.97 -35.36
N ARG A 100 15.18 2.48 -36.58
CA ARG A 100 14.81 3.88 -36.83
C ARG A 100 13.92 3.99 -38.06
N GLY A 101 13.29 5.15 -38.25
CA GLY A 101 12.38 5.40 -39.36
C GLY A 101 11.16 4.50 -39.32
N VAL A 102 10.77 3.97 -40.46
CA VAL A 102 9.60 3.10 -40.60
C VAL A 102 9.71 1.76 -39.87
N ASN A 103 10.93 1.33 -39.57
CA ASN A 103 11.21 0.08 -38.86
C ASN A 103 11.35 0.28 -37.34
N ALA A 104 11.20 1.51 -36.82
CA ALA A 104 11.31 1.78 -35.39
C ALA A 104 10.25 0.99 -34.62
N GLU A 105 10.65 0.31 -33.55
CA GLU A 105 9.79 -0.52 -32.73
C GLU A 105 10.12 -0.34 -31.24
N ILE A 106 9.11 -0.36 -30.40
CA ILE A 106 9.31 -0.44 -28.95
C ILE A 106 9.59 -1.90 -28.60
N ILE A 107 10.64 -2.11 -27.84
CA ILE A 107 11.09 -3.46 -27.45
C ILE A 107 11.42 -3.50 -25.94
N PRO A 108 11.40 -4.71 -25.33
CA PRO A 108 12.05 -4.94 -24.04
C PRO A 108 13.56 -4.66 -24.12
N SER A 109 14.15 -4.14 -23.05
CA SER A 109 15.61 -3.89 -23.01
C SER A 109 16.44 -5.18 -22.93
N HIS A 110 15.81 -6.31 -22.58
CA HIS A 110 16.45 -7.61 -22.44
C HIS A 110 15.64 -8.68 -23.19
N GLY A 111 15.94 -8.89 -24.47
CA GLY A 111 15.36 -9.97 -25.28
C GLY A 111 13.88 -9.75 -25.64
N ASP A 112 13.07 -10.78 -25.49
CA ASP A 112 11.67 -10.87 -25.91
C ASP A 112 10.66 -10.73 -24.75
N HIS A 113 11.14 -10.58 -23.53
CA HIS A 113 10.33 -10.44 -22.31
C HIS A 113 10.75 -9.23 -21.48
N LEU A 114 9.86 -8.77 -20.60
CA LEU A 114 10.15 -7.66 -19.69
C LEU A 114 10.80 -8.17 -18.40
N GLU A 115 11.95 -7.60 -18.05
CA GLU A 115 12.50 -7.62 -16.69
C GLU A 115 12.16 -6.31 -16.01
N CYS A 116 11.00 -6.25 -15.32
CA CYS A 116 10.48 -5.01 -14.77
C CYS A 116 9.66 -5.21 -13.50
N ASP A 117 9.24 -4.09 -12.89
CA ASP A 117 8.40 -4.05 -11.70
C ASP A 117 6.91 -4.38 -11.97
N GLU A 118 6.54 -4.69 -13.20
CA GLU A 118 5.15 -4.93 -13.65
C GLU A 118 4.17 -3.83 -13.23
N CYS A 119 4.64 -2.61 -13.08
CA CYS A 119 3.86 -1.49 -12.55
C CYS A 119 2.72 -1.02 -13.48
N GLY A 120 2.74 -1.39 -14.77
CA GLY A 120 1.72 -1.03 -15.76
C GLY A 120 1.68 0.46 -16.14
N SER A 121 2.66 1.28 -15.71
CA SER A 121 2.68 2.71 -16.08
C SER A 121 2.85 2.93 -17.57
N CYS A 122 3.50 2.00 -18.27
CA CYS A 122 3.61 2.01 -19.74
C CYS A 122 2.25 1.81 -20.43
N ILE A 123 1.36 1.01 -19.83
CA ILE A 123 -0.01 0.76 -20.32
C ILE A 123 -0.86 2.02 -20.10
N ASP A 124 -0.81 2.61 -18.90
CA ASP A 124 -1.63 3.78 -18.56
C ASP A 124 -1.28 5.00 -19.41
N ILE A 125 0.01 5.25 -19.64
CA ILE A 125 0.46 6.42 -20.41
C ILE A 125 0.33 6.23 -21.92
N CYS A 126 0.12 4.98 -22.39
CA CYS A 126 -0.04 4.73 -23.81
C CYS A 126 -1.32 5.39 -24.33
N PRO A 127 -1.21 6.29 -25.34
CA PRO A 127 -2.38 7.03 -25.84
C PRO A 127 -3.29 6.17 -26.73
N VAL A 128 -2.83 4.99 -27.13
CA VAL A 128 -3.50 4.05 -28.05
C VAL A 128 -3.53 2.64 -27.46
N GLY A 129 -4.15 1.69 -28.14
CA GLY A 129 -4.26 0.29 -27.71
C GLY A 129 -3.03 -0.58 -28.01
N SER A 130 -1.86 0.03 -28.15
CA SER A 130 -0.62 -0.73 -28.43
C SER A 130 -0.09 -1.46 -27.19
N LEU A 131 -0.15 -0.84 -26.01
CA LEU A 131 0.16 -1.50 -24.76
C LEU A 131 -1.13 -1.71 -23.96
N THR A 132 -1.47 -2.96 -23.69
CA THR A 132 -2.70 -3.37 -23.03
C THR A 132 -2.41 -4.28 -21.85
N SER A 133 -3.36 -4.35 -20.90
CA SER A 133 -3.21 -5.14 -19.68
C SER A 133 -3.77 -6.55 -19.86
N GLY A 134 -2.98 -7.58 -19.59
CA GLY A 134 -3.42 -8.96 -19.58
C GLY A 134 -4.59 -9.25 -18.62
N ILE A 135 -4.73 -8.44 -17.57
CA ILE A 135 -5.78 -8.58 -16.56
C ILE A 135 -7.11 -8.00 -17.05
N TYR A 136 -7.05 -6.89 -17.78
CA TYR A 136 -8.21 -6.12 -18.23
C TYR A 136 -8.75 -6.59 -19.58
N ARG A 137 -7.91 -7.21 -20.42
CA ARG A 137 -8.19 -7.54 -21.83
C ARG A 137 -9.56 -8.17 -22.02
N TYR A 138 -10.34 -7.56 -22.93
CA TYR A 138 -11.64 -8.05 -23.44
C TYR A 138 -12.71 -8.26 -22.37
N LYS A 139 -12.52 -7.75 -21.13
CA LYS A 139 -13.49 -7.93 -20.04
C LYS A 139 -14.63 -6.94 -20.07
N THR A 140 -14.35 -5.66 -20.41
CA THR A 140 -15.36 -4.60 -20.35
C THR A 140 -14.89 -3.35 -21.09
N ARG A 141 -15.80 -2.40 -21.25
CA ARG A 141 -15.53 -1.06 -21.81
C ARG A 141 -15.47 -0.01 -20.71
N PRO A 142 -14.73 1.11 -20.93
CA PRO A 142 -14.58 2.14 -19.90
C PRO A 142 -15.91 2.70 -19.37
N TRP A 143 -16.91 2.85 -20.22
CA TRP A 143 -18.23 3.38 -19.86
C TRP A 143 -19.18 2.38 -19.18
N GLU A 144 -18.81 1.11 -19.12
CA GLU A 144 -19.58 0.07 -18.43
C GLU A 144 -19.17 -0.09 -16.95
N MET A 145 -18.12 0.63 -16.53
CA MET A 145 -17.58 0.53 -15.18
C MET A 145 -17.97 1.74 -14.35
N GLU A 146 -18.27 1.49 -13.10
CA GLU A 146 -18.22 2.52 -12.06
C GLU A 146 -16.78 2.77 -11.63
N HIS A 147 -16.44 4.05 -11.39
CA HIS A 147 -15.10 4.46 -10.99
C HIS A 147 -15.08 4.94 -9.55
N VAL A 148 -14.45 4.16 -8.66
CA VAL A 148 -14.36 4.46 -7.24
C VAL A 148 -12.93 4.79 -6.85
N GLY A 149 -12.68 6.06 -6.52
CA GLY A 149 -11.40 6.50 -5.98
C GLY A 149 -11.27 6.09 -4.51
N THR A 150 -10.23 5.29 -4.19
CA THR A 150 -9.95 4.83 -2.84
C THR A 150 -8.43 4.81 -2.59
N VAL A 151 -7.98 4.30 -1.45
CA VAL A 151 -6.56 4.16 -1.10
C VAL A 151 -6.12 2.71 -1.27
N CYS A 152 -4.96 2.52 -1.88
CA CYS A 152 -4.29 1.22 -1.95
C CYS A 152 -3.86 0.77 -0.55
N THR A 153 -4.18 -0.45 -0.17
CA THR A 153 -3.93 -0.99 1.17
C THR A 153 -2.86 -2.08 1.23
N HIS A 154 -1.91 -2.08 0.29
CA HIS A 154 -0.81 -3.05 0.26
C HIS A 154 0.43 -2.61 1.05
N CYS A 155 0.72 -1.31 1.08
CA CYS A 155 1.83 -0.75 1.84
C CYS A 155 1.47 0.63 2.40
N SER A 156 2.34 1.19 3.26
CA SER A 156 2.09 2.44 3.99
C SER A 156 2.21 3.71 3.15
N ASN A 157 2.50 3.64 1.86
CA ASN A 157 2.62 4.85 1.04
C ASN A 157 1.32 5.66 0.96
N GLY A 158 0.16 5.00 1.06
CA GLY A 158 -1.13 5.66 0.95
C GLY A 158 -1.48 6.12 -0.48
N CYS A 159 -1.05 5.38 -1.50
CA CYS A 159 -1.35 5.72 -2.89
C CYS A 159 -2.85 5.68 -3.17
N LYS A 160 -3.37 6.72 -3.83
CA LYS A 160 -4.71 6.66 -4.39
C LYS A 160 -4.74 5.66 -5.54
N THR A 161 -5.77 4.84 -5.58
CA THR A 161 -6.15 4.00 -6.73
C THR A 161 -7.61 4.22 -7.07
N THR A 162 -7.94 4.31 -8.34
CA THR A 162 -9.31 4.37 -8.84
C THR A 162 -9.67 2.99 -9.36
N LEU A 163 -10.61 2.35 -8.68
CA LEU A 163 -11.11 1.03 -9.04
C LEU A 163 -12.16 1.18 -10.15
N GLY A 164 -12.00 0.46 -11.24
CA GLY A 164 -13.04 0.25 -12.23
C GLY A 164 -13.83 -1.01 -11.86
N VAL A 165 -15.10 -0.83 -11.49
CA VAL A 165 -15.96 -1.90 -10.97
C VAL A 165 -17.09 -2.18 -11.94
N ARG A 166 -17.40 -3.45 -12.19
CA ARG A 166 -18.55 -3.91 -12.95
C ARG A 166 -19.12 -5.18 -12.32
N ASN A 167 -20.42 -5.25 -12.13
CA ASN A 167 -21.10 -6.42 -11.55
C ASN A 167 -20.50 -6.90 -10.22
N ASN A 168 -20.17 -5.96 -9.35
CA ASN A 168 -19.49 -6.23 -8.07
C ASN A 168 -18.09 -6.86 -8.20
N GLU A 169 -17.45 -6.71 -9.36
CA GLU A 169 -16.09 -7.16 -9.62
C GLU A 169 -15.15 -5.99 -9.88
N ILE A 170 -13.97 -5.97 -9.26
CA ILE A 170 -12.92 -5.02 -9.57
C ILE A 170 -12.19 -5.53 -10.82
N ILE A 171 -12.33 -4.79 -11.92
CA ILE A 171 -11.76 -5.17 -13.21
C ILE A 171 -10.39 -4.55 -13.45
N ARG A 172 -10.18 -3.31 -12.97
CA ARG A 172 -8.89 -2.62 -13.08
C ARG A 172 -8.67 -1.62 -11.95
N GLY A 173 -7.38 -1.30 -11.68
CA GLY A 173 -6.95 -0.20 -10.85
C GLY A 173 -6.09 0.78 -11.65
N ASN A 174 -6.35 2.07 -11.57
CA ASN A 174 -5.51 3.12 -12.16
C ASN A 174 -5.60 4.42 -11.35
N ASN A 175 -4.89 5.46 -11.78
CA ASN A 175 -5.01 6.80 -11.20
C ASN A 175 -4.87 7.88 -12.30
N ARG A 176 -5.64 7.75 -13.38
CA ARG A 176 -5.56 8.62 -14.56
C ARG A 176 -6.02 10.05 -14.30
N ASP A 177 -6.81 10.28 -13.27
CA ASP A 177 -7.20 11.64 -12.83
C ASP A 177 -6.05 12.37 -12.14
N LYS A 178 -4.90 11.70 -11.92
CA LYS A 178 -3.66 12.25 -11.35
C LYS A 178 -3.83 12.85 -9.95
N SER A 179 -4.94 12.60 -9.29
CA SER A 179 -5.18 13.08 -7.93
C SER A 179 -4.52 12.19 -6.88
N GLY A 180 -4.51 12.65 -5.64
CA GLY A 180 -3.86 11.94 -4.53
C GLY A 180 -2.34 12.16 -4.49
N ILE A 181 -1.71 11.54 -3.51
CA ILE A 181 -0.29 11.76 -3.17
C ILE A 181 0.70 11.17 -4.19
N ASN A 182 0.25 10.25 -5.02
CA ASN A 182 1.06 9.51 -6.00
C ASN A 182 0.93 10.06 -7.44
N GLY A 183 0.09 11.07 -7.69
CA GLY A 183 -0.19 11.51 -9.04
C GLY A 183 -0.68 10.33 -9.90
N GLU A 184 -0.17 10.20 -11.11
CA GLU A 184 -0.56 9.12 -12.05
C GLU A 184 0.11 7.76 -11.76
N PHE A 185 1.10 7.70 -10.85
CA PHE A 185 1.92 6.52 -10.66
C PHE A 185 1.30 5.53 -9.68
N LEU A 186 1.37 4.25 -10.03
CA LEU A 186 1.07 3.11 -9.18
C LEU A 186 2.15 2.03 -9.38
N CYS A 187 2.44 1.25 -8.34
CA CYS A 187 3.21 0.02 -8.47
C CYS A 187 2.30 -1.15 -8.85
N VAL A 188 2.88 -2.32 -9.10
CA VAL A 188 2.14 -3.55 -9.44
C VAL A 188 1.02 -3.85 -8.43
N LYS A 189 1.28 -3.71 -7.13
CA LYS A 189 0.29 -4.00 -6.08
C LYS A 189 -0.92 -3.07 -6.15
N GLY A 190 -0.70 -1.77 -6.23
CA GLY A 190 -1.78 -0.78 -6.28
C GLY A 190 -2.60 -0.82 -7.56
N ARG A 191 -2.03 -1.36 -8.64
CA ARG A 191 -2.68 -1.45 -9.94
C ARG A 191 -3.39 -2.77 -10.18
N TYR A 192 -2.86 -3.89 -9.70
CA TYR A 192 -3.32 -5.21 -10.09
C TYR A 192 -3.67 -6.15 -8.93
N ALA A 193 -3.06 -5.99 -7.76
CA ALA A 193 -3.23 -6.92 -6.66
C ALA A 193 -4.55 -6.71 -5.87
N PHE A 194 -5.62 -6.34 -6.54
CA PHE A 194 -6.98 -6.34 -6.02
C PHE A 194 -7.69 -7.69 -6.23
N ASP A 195 -7.13 -8.58 -7.04
CA ASP A 195 -7.69 -9.87 -7.45
C ASP A 195 -7.91 -10.84 -6.27
N PHE A 196 -7.22 -10.65 -5.14
CA PHE A 196 -7.51 -11.40 -3.91
C PHE A 196 -8.94 -11.21 -3.40
N THR A 197 -9.64 -10.13 -3.77
CA THR A 197 -11.03 -9.89 -3.35
C THR A 197 -11.99 -10.95 -3.84
N GLN A 198 -11.66 -11.57 -4.98
CA GLN A 198 -12.46 -12.62 -5.63
C GLN A 198 -11.78 -13.98 -5.64
N HIS A 199 -10.77 -14.15 -4.79
CA HIS A 199 -10.07 -15.43 -4.67
C HIS A 199 -11.05 -16.53 -4.22
N PRO A 200 -11.02 -17.74 -4.81
CA PRO A 200 -11.96 -18.82 -4.47
C PRO A 200 -11.92 -19.22 -2.98
N GLU A 201 -10.78 -19.09 -2.33
CA GLU A 201 -10.61 -19.41 -0.90
C GLU A 201 -11.06 -18.30 0.05
N ARG A 202 -11.70 -17.23 -0.45
CA ARG A 202 -12.27 -16.19 0.41
C ARG A 202 -13.31 -16.80 1.34
N LEU A 203 -13.15 -16.52 2.63
CA LEU A 203 -14.13 -16.91 3.65
C LEU A 203 -15.42 -16.10 3.45
N GLN A 204 -16.54 -16.81 3.37
CA GLN A 204 -17.88 -16.23 3.23
C GLN A 204 -18.81 -16.62 4.36
N THR A 205 -18.48 -17.72 5.07
CA THR A 205 -19.29 -18.28 6.15
C THR A 205 -18.42 -18.42 7.40
N PRO A 206 -18.93 -18.07 8.60
CA PRO A 206 -18.23 -18.33 9.85
C PRO A 206 -17.93 -19.82 10.01
N LEU A 207 -16.79 -20.14 10.63
CA LEU A 207 -16.40 -21.49 10.97
C LEU A 207 -16.32 -21.62 12.49
N VAL A 208 -16.78 -22.75 13.02
CA VAL A 208 -16.74 -23.08 14.46
C VAL A 208 -16.12 -24.46 14.60
N ARG A 209 -15.20 -24.62 15.54
CA ARG A 209 -14.57 -25.93 15.82
C ARG A 209 -15.55 -26.84 16.53
N ASN A 210 -15.72 -28.03 16.00
CA ASN A 210 -16.55 -29.08 16.58
C ASN A 210 -15.79 -29.92 17.63
N GLU A 211 -16.47 -30.86 18.28
CA GLU A 211 -15.86 -31.72 19.30
C GLU A 211 -14.78 -32.67 18.74
N ALA A 212 -14.81 -32.97 17.45
CA ALA A 212 -13.76 -33.73 16.76
C ALA A 212 -12.51 -32.91 16.45
N GLY A 213 -12.52 -31.59 16.73
CA GLY A 213 -11.41 -30.70 16.46
C GLY A 213 -11.36 -30.12 15.04
N GLU A 214 -12.45 -30.26 14.26
CA GLU A 214 -12.55 -29.78 12.88
C GLU A 214 -13.35 -28.49 12.81
N LEU A 215 -12.94 -27.57 11.89
CA LEU A 215 -13.68 -26.34 11.61
C LEU A 215 -14.84 -26.62 10.66
N GLU A 216 -16.07 -26.41 11.11
CA GLU A 216 -17.29 -26.57 10.31
C GLU A 216 -18.03 -25.26 10.06
N PRO A 217 -18.72 -25.10 8.92
CA PRO A 217 -19.52 -23.92 8.65
C PRO A 217 -20.62 -23.71 9.70
N ALA A 218 -20.82 -22.46 10.12
CA ALA A 218 -21.84 -22.10 11.09
C ALA A 218 -22.57 -20.82 10.67
N SER A 219 -23.79 -20.63 11.17
CA SER A 219 -24.47 -19.35 10.98
C SER A 219 -23.79 -18.23 11.77
N TRP A 220 -23.90 -17.00 11.28
CA TRP A 220 -23.44 -15.81 12.00
C TRP A 220 -24.03 -15.71 13.41
N SER A 221 -25.31 -16.06 13.58
CA SER A 221 -25.97 -16.03 14.90
C SER A 221 -25.33 -17.02 15.88
N ARG A 222 -25.08 -18.28 15.45
CA ARG A 222 -24.40 -19.30 16.28
C ARG A 222 -22.98 -18.86 16.65
N ALA A 223 -22.20 -18.41 15.67
CA ALA A 223 -20.81 -18.04 15.89
C ALA A 223 -20.68 -16.83 16.83
N LEU A 224 -21.43 -15.75 16.58
CA LEU A 224 -21.40 -14.55 17.41
C LEU A 224 -21.90 -14.78 18.84
N LYS A 225 -22.95 -15.62 19.02
CA LYS A 225 -23.45 -15.99 20.35
C LYS A 225 -22.35 -16.71 21.14
N LEU A 226 -21.74 -17.74 20.54
CA LEU A 226 -20.65 -18.49 21.16
C LEU A 226 -19.47 -17.59 21.57
N VAL A 227 -19.03 -16.71 20.65
CA VAL A 227 -17.93 -15.79 20.93
C VAL A 227 -18.31 -14.82 22.06
N ALA A 228 -19.50 -14.21 22.03
CA ALA A 228 -19.92 -13.27 23.06
C ALA A 228 -20.01 -13.92 24.45
N GLU A 229 -20.54 -15.15 24.55
CA GLU A 229 -20.62 -15.92 25.80
C GLU A 229 -19.20 -16.24 26.33
N LYS A 230 -18.32 -16.72 25.48
CA LYS A 230 -16.93 -17.04 25.85
C LYS A 230 -16.14 -15.79 26.22
N PHE A 231 -16.26 -14.70 25.46
CA PHE A 231 -15.59 -13.44 25.78
C PHE A 231 -16.04 -12.88 27.13
N LYS A 232 -17.33 -12.95 27.43
CA LYS A 232 -17.87 -12.53 28.73
C LYS A 232 -17.34 -13.37 29.89
N ALA A 233 -17.22 -14.70 29.68
CA ALA A 233 -16.73 -15.62 30.71
C ALA A 233 -15.23 -15.53 30.94
N LEU A 234 -14.44 -15.19 29.90
CA LEU A 234 -12.97 -15.15 29.92
C LEU A 234 -12.41 -13.71 30.02
N ALA A 235 -13.26 -12.69 30.16
CA ALA A 235 -12.84 -11.30 30.31
C ALA A 235 -11.88 -11.14 31.50
N GLY A 236 -10.76 -10.43 31.28
CA GLY A 236 -9.74 -10.24 32.33
C GLY A 236 -8.34 -10.06 31.74
N PRO A 237 -7.32 -9.98 32.61
CA PRO A 237 -5.95 -9.66 32.22
C PRO A 237 -5.29 -10.74 31.34
N ASP A 238 -5.77 -11.99 31.40
CA ASP A 238 -5.28 -13.11 30.60
C ASP A 238 -5.97 -13.24 29.24
N PHE A 239 -6.63 -12.19 28.81
CA PHE A 239 -7.20 -12.06 27.47
C PHE A 239 -6.23 -11.27 26.58
N GLY A 240 -5.82 -11.84 25.45
CA GLY A 240 -4.98 -11.18 24.45
C GLY A 240 -5.78 -10.68 23.24
N VAL A 241 -5.42 -9.51 22.71
CA VAL A 241 -6.00 -8.95 21.49
C VAL A 241 -4.89 -8.57 20.52
N ILE A 242 -4.90 -9.14 19.33
CA ILE A 242 -3.97 -8.80 18.25
C ILE A 242 -4.77 -8.14 17.13
N GLY A 243 -4.55 -6.84 16.94
CA GLY A 243 -5.13 -6.05 15.87
C GLY A 243 -4.32 -6.08 14.57
N SER A 244 -4.66 -5.21 13.63
CA SER A 244 -4.12 -5.26 12.29
C SER A 244 -3.70 -3.89 11.76
N THR A 245 -2.75 -3.96 10.85
CA THR A 245 -2.34 -2.87 9.96
C THR A 245 -3.13 -2.84 8.63
N ARG A 246 -4.09 -3.77 8.47
CA ARG A 246 -5.00 -3.87 7.30
C ARG A 246 -6.42 -3.36 7.58
N THR A 247 -6.73 -3.16 8.85
CA THR A 247 -7.99 -2.58 9.34
C THR A 247 -7.94 -1.05 9.30
N THR A 248 -9.10 -0.40 9.29
CA THR A 248 -9.22 1.06 9.29
C THR A 248 -8.85 1.66 10.66
N ASN A 249 -8.65 2.97 10.71
CA ASN A 249 -8.45 3.68 11.98
C ASN A 249 -9.63 3.47 12.92
N GLU A 250 -10.84 3.53 12.39
CA GLU A 250 -12.09 3.36 13.15
C GLU A 250 -12.19 1.94 13.73
N GLU A 251 -11.83 0.93 12.95
CA GLU A 251 -11.82 -0.46 13.40
C GLU A 251 -10.77 -0.69 14.48
N ASN A 252 -9.58 -0.15 14.32
CA ASN A 252 -8.50 -0.25 15.30
C ASN A 252 -8.83 0.51 16.59
N TYR A 253 -9.40 1.71 16.47
CA TYR A 253 -9.85 2.51 17.62
C TYR A 253 -10.93 1.77 18.41
N LEU A 254 -11.94 1.24 17.72
CA LEU A 254 -13.04 0.56 18.38
C LEU A 254 -12.59 -0.78 18.99
N LEU A 255 -11.66 -1.50 18.35
CA LEU A 255 -11.09 -2.75 18.85
C LEU A 255 -10.38 -2.53 20.19
N GLN A 256 -9.48 -1.54 20.29
CA GLN A 256 -8.78 -1.26 21.54
C GLN A 256 -9.73 -0.73 22.62
N LYS A 257 -10.73 0.09 22.25
CA LYS A 257 -11.77 0.57 23.18
C LYS A 257 -12.55 -0.59 23.78
N PHE A 258 -13.02 -1.50 22.94
CA PHE A 258 -13.73 -2.70 23.37
C PHE A 258 -12.86 -3.61 24.26
N ALA A 259 -11.61 -3.84 23.87
CA ALA A 259 -10.67 -4.66 24.64
C ALA A 259 -10.45 -4.10 26.05
N ARG A 260 -10.22 -2.79 26.17
CA ARG A 260 -9.96 -2.15 27.46
C ARG A 260 -11.20 -2.05 28.34
N THR A 261 -12.36 -1.70 27.74
CA THR A 261 -13.58 -1.40 28.51
C THR A 261 -14.46 -2.61 28.75
N ALA A 262 -14.55 -3.56 27.81
CA ALA A 262 -15.45 -4.71 27.86
C ALA A 262 -14.75 -6.01 28.22
N LEU A 263 -13.53 -6.22 27.69
CA LEU A 263 -12.75 -7.42 27.99
C LEU A 263 -11.82 -7.23 29.20
N GLY A 264 -11.62 -6.00 29.68
CA GLY A 264 -10.79 -5.71 30.85
C GLY A 264 -9.30 -6.06 30.66
N THR A 265 -8.81 -6.06 29.40
CA THR A 265 -7.42 -6.34 29.08
C THR A 265 -6.66 -5.14 28.57
N HIS A 266 -5.38 -5.09 28.89
CA HIS A 266 -4.39 -4.18 28.32
C HIS A 266 -3.36 -4.90 27.42
N SER A 267 -3.49 -6.22 27.27
CA SER A 267 -2.68 -7.04 26.37
C SER A 267 -3.18 -6.87 24.93
N ILE A 268 -2.83 -5.73 24.34
CA ILE A 268 -3.28 -5.30 23.00
C ILE A 268 -2.04 -4.92 22.21
N ASP A 269 -1.82 -5.56 21.07
CA ASP A 269 -0.71 -5.24 20.18
C ASP A 269 -1.06 -5.58 18.73
N HIS A 270 -0.14 -5.35 17.81
CA HIS A 270 -0.24 -5.74 16.40
C HIS A 270 1.15 -6.06 15.83
N HIS A 271 1.21 -6.56 14.60
CA HIS A 271 2.48 -6.74 13.90
C HIS A 271 3.07 -5.37 13.56
N ARG A 272 4.01 -4.92 14.38
CA ARG A 272 4.72 -3.65 14.19
C ARG A 272 5.92 -3.82 13.27
N THR A 273 6.07 -2.88 12.34
CA THR A 273 7.28 -2.71 11.50
C THR A 273 7.72 -1.25 11.62
N GLY A 274 9.03 -1.01 11.64
CA GLY A 274 9.58 0.32 11.89
C GLY A 274 9.37 0.82 13.33
N ASP A 275 10.07 1.85 13.72
CA ASP A 275 10.03 2.40 15.09
C ASP A 275 9.62 3.86 15.11
N VAL A 276 8.35 4.08 14.77
CA VAL A 276 7.73 5.41 14.80
C VAL A 276 7.58 5.94 16.24
N VAL A 277 7.29 5.04 17.19
CA VAL A 277 7.05 5.44 18.60
C VAL A 277 8.29 6.06 19.20
N THR A 278 9.45 5.43 19.04
CA THR A 278 10.72 5.99 19.54
C THR A 278 11.10 7.26 18.77
N LEU A 279 10.80 7.35 17.46
CA LEU A 279 11.03 8.59 16.71
C LEU A 279 10.20 9.75 17.26
N ILE A 280 8.91 9.56 17.50
CA ILE A 280 8.02 10.59 18.07
C ILE A 280 8.53 11.03 19.46
N ASP A 281 8.93 10.07 20.28
CA ASP A 281 9.48 10.34 21.60
C ASP A 281 10.81 11.14 21.53
N ALA A 282 11.73 10.74 20.65
CA ALA A 282 13.00 11.44 20.42
C ALA A 282 12.83 12.87 19.87
N LEU A 283 11.73 13.11 19.16
CA LEU A 283 11.36 14.42 18.63
C LEU A 283 10.40 15.20 19.55
N SER A 284 10.16 14.72 20.75
CA SER A 284 9.26 15.40 21.71
C SER A 284 9.70 16.84 21.94
N GLY A 285 8.74 17.78 21.83
CA GLY A 285 9.00 19.21 21.94
C GLY A 285 9.62 19.88 20.71
N LYS A 286 9.90 19.10 19.63
CA LYS A 286 10.51 19.59 18.39
C LYS A 286 9.48 19.53 17.27
N THR A 287 8.92 20.69 16.90
CA THR A 287 7.92 20.78 15.83
C THR A 287 8.55 20.77 14.43
N GLY A 288 7.85 20.22 13.44
CA GLY A 288 8.25 20.31 12.03
C GLY A 288 9.39 19.37 11.60
N GLN A 289 9.83 18.44 12.46
CA GLN A 289 10.90 17.48 12.12
C GLN A 289 10.40 16.14 11.56
N LEU A 290 9.09 15.85 11.59
CA LEU A 290 8.54 14.76 10.80
C LEU A 290 8.31 15.21 9.38
N ALA A 291 8.84 14.46 8.41
CA ALA A 291 8.72 14.79 7.00
C ALA A 291 7.34 14.36 6.46
N ALA A 292 6.77 15.21 5.61
CA ALA A 292 5.66 14.85 4.74
C ALA A 292 6.17 14.18 3.45
N LEU A 293 5.28 13.57 2.67
CA LEU A 293 5.65 12.98 1.38
C LEU A 293 6.21 14.02 0.38
N GLU A 294 5.73 15.24 0.47
CA GLU A 294 6.17 16.36 -0.35
C GLU A 294 7.62 16.73 -0.07
N ASP A 295 8.10 16.57 1.16
CA ASP A 295 9.49 16.84 1.52
C ASP A 295 10.46 15.93 0.73
N LEU A 296 10.08 14.71 0.38
CA LEU A 296 10.88 13.85 -0.49
C LEU A 296 11.03 14.37 -1.91
N TYR A 297 10.12 15.23 -2.35
CA TYR A 297 10.18 15.83 -3.69
C TYR A 297 10.82 17.22 -3.70
N THR A 298 10.83 17.94 -2.58
CA THR A 298 11.25 19.35 -2.52
C THR A 298 12.56 19.57 -1.79
N SER A 299 12.97 18.67 -0.89
CA SER A 299 14.21 18.82 -0.09
C SER A 299 15.48 18.83 -0.95
N LYS A 300 16.53 19.49 -0.45
CA LYS A 300 17.82 19.60 -1.12
C LYS A 300 18.65 18.33 -1.03
N ALA A 301 18.47 17.56 0.06
CA ALA A 301 19.15 16.27 0.23
C ALA A 301 18.23 15.23 0.84
N VAL A 302 18.44 13.96 0.47
CA VAL A 302 17.76 12.79 1.04
C VAL A 302 18.79 11.71 1.38
N LEU A 303 18.71 11.19 2.60
CA LEU A 303 19.51 10.04 3.06
C LEU A 303 18.59 8.85 3.29
N VAL A 304 18.88 7.73 2.64
CA VAL A 304 18.16 6.45 2.82
C VAL A 304 19.03 5.50 3.63
N VAL A 305 18.52 5.03 4.78
CA VAL A 305 19.24 4.18 5.73
C VAL A 305 18.52 2.84 5.89
N ALA A 306 19.25 1.74 5.70
CA ALA A 306 18.80 0.37 5.97
C ALA A 306 17.45 0.02 5.30
N SER A 307 17.22 0.46 4.06
CA SER A 307 16.00 0.16 3.31
C SER A 307 16.26 0.08 1.81
N ASP A 308 15.62 -0.89 1.14
CA ASP A 308 15.45 -0.94 -0.31
C ASP A 308 14.08 -0.37 -0.67
N LEU A 309 14.04 0.95 -0.89
CA LEU A 309 12.80 1.66 -1.17
C LEU A 309 12.10 1.16 -2.44
N ALA A 310 12.85 0.78 -3.47
CA ALA A 310 12.27 0.29 -4.72
C ALA A 310 11.46 -1.00 -4.50
N GLN A 311 11.85 -1.83 -3.53
CA GLN A 311 11.15 -3.05 -3.16
C GLN A 311 9.98 -2.82 -2.19
N GLN A 312 10.24 -2.03 -1.14
CA GLN A 312 9.31 -1.87 -0.03
C GLN A 312 8.33 -0.72 -0.25
N HIS A 313 8.82 0.43 -0.74
CA HIS A 313 8.08 1.68 -0.89
C HIS A 313 8.31 2.34 -2.27
N PRO A 314 7.93 1.69 -3.37
CA PRO A 314 8.33 2.09 -4.73
C PRO A 314 7.93 3.51 -5.12
N LEU A 315 6.85 4.06 -4.54
CA LEU A 315 6.42 5.42 -4.83
C LEU A 315 7.20 6.47 -4.03
N LEU A 316 7.74 6.13 -2.85
CA LEU A 316 8.71 6.99 -2.14
C LEU A 316 10.01 7.07 -2.96
N ALA A 317 10.51 5.94 -3.43
CA ALA A 317 11.63 5.87 -4.37
C ALA A 317 11.39 6.74 -5.62
N GLY A 318 10.17 6.70 -6.16
CA GLY A 318 9.74 7.54 -7.28
C GLY A 318 9.79 9.03 -6.98
N LYS A 319 9.36 9.46 -5.78
CA LYS A 319 9.43 10.86 -5.34
C LYS A 319 10.87 11.35 -5.23
N ILE A 320 11.76 10.57 -4.62
CA ILE A 320 13.20 10.89 -4.51
C ILE A 320 13.83 11.02 -5.89
N ARG A 321 13.51 10.09 -6.80
CA ARG A 321 14.03 10.13 -8.18
C ARG A 321 13.52 11.36 -8.95
N ALA A 322 12.25 11.72 -8.77
CA ALA A 322 11.68 12.91 -9.36
C ALA A 322 12.37 14.19 -8.81
N ASN A 323 12.64 14.25 -7.50
CA ASN A 323 13.39 15.33 -6.86
C ASN A 323 14.82 15.46 -7.44
N PHE A 324 15.55 14.34 -7.54
CA PHE A 324 16.88 14.33 -8.17
C PHE A 324 16.84 14.88 -9.59
N ARG A 325 15.85 14.53 -10.39
CA ARG A 325 15.75 14.96 -11.80
C ARG A 325 15.35 16.42 -11.95
N HIS A 326 14.36 16.86 -11.21
CA HIS A 326 13.75 18.17 -11.39
C HIS A 326 14.48 19.26 -10.58
N HIS A 327 14.92 18.92 -9.36
CA HIS A 327 15.50 19.89 -8.43
C HIS A 327 16.97 19.63 -8.12
N LYS A 328 17.56 18.54 -8.69
CA LYS A 328 18.97 18.17 -8.48
C LYS A 328 19.31 17.87 -7.02
N ALA A 329 18.35 17.33 -6.26
CA ALA A 329 18.57 16.96 -4.87
C ALA A 329 19.73 15.96 -4.74
N ALA A 330 20.54 16.11 -3.70
CA ALA A 330 21.58 15.15 -3.38
C ALA A 330 20.97 13.90 -2.75
N VAL A 331 21.32 12.73 -3.24
CA VAL A 331 20.86 11.45 -2.69
C VAL A 331 22.02 10.71 -2.07
N TYR A 332 21.82 10.17 -0.88
CA TYR A 332 22.77 9.37 -0.13
C TYR A 332 22.14 8.04 0.29
N THR A 333 22.90 6.95 0.27
CA THR A 333 22.40 5.62 0.69
C THR A 333 23.37 4.96 1.66
N VAL A 334 22.81 4.33 2.71
CA VAL A 334 23.53 3.47 3.65
C VAL A 334 22.76 2.16 3.75
N THR A 335 23.19 1.15 3.04
CA THR A 335 22.43 -0.11 2.87
C THR A 335 23.36 -1.33 2.86
N PRO A 336 22.87 -2.53 3.26
CA PRO A 336 23.70 -3.74 3.28
C PRO A 336 24.04 -4.27 1.87
N GLY A 337 23.23 -3.95 0.89
CA GLY A 337 23.40 -4.38 -0.50
C GLY A 337 23.09 -3.28 -1.50
N PRO A 338 23.32 -3.53 -2.79
CA PRO A 338 22.97 -2.59 -3.85
C PRO A 338 21.47 -2.30 -3.87
N VAL A 339 21.11 -1.03 -4.07
CA VAL A 339 19.72 -0.58 -4.24
C VAL A 339 19.59 0.25 -5.49
N ARG A 340 18.38 0.41 -6.01
CA ARG A 340 18.13 1.15 -7.26
C ARG A 340 18.54 2.62 -7.15
N GLU A 341 18.41 3.22 -5.98
CA GLU A 341 18.76 4.59 -5.67
C GLU A 341 20.27 4.88 -5.83
N ASP A 342 21.12 3.86 -5.81
CA ASP A 342 22.57 4.01 -6.04
C ASP A 342 22.90 4.64 -7.39
N LYS A 343 22.06 4.41 -8.40
CA LYS A 343 22.24 4.98 -9.75
C LYS A 343 22.19 6.51 -9.78
N ILE A 344 21.58 7.11 -8.76
CA ILE A 344 21.42 8.56 -8.62
C ILE A 344 22.06 9.10 -7.35
N ALA A 345 22.62 8.22 -6.51
CA ALA A 345 23.25 8.63 -5.26
C ALA A 345 24.58 9.37 -5.51
N ARG A 346 24.78 10.49 -4.81
CA ARG A 346 26.05 11.20 -4.74
C ARG A 346 27.10 10.35 -4.02
N ARG A 347 26.67 9.59 -2.99
CA ARG A 347 27.50 8.66 -2.24
C ARG A 347 26.67 7.51 -1.67
N SER A 348 27.21 6.29 -1.79
CA SER A 348 26.61 5.07 -1.27
C SER A 348 27.58 4.35 -0.34
N ILE A 349 27.12 4.01 0.87
CA ILE A 349 27.90 3.25 1.86
C ILE A 349 27.30 1.85 1.95
N ARG A 350 28.16 0.83 1.87
CA ARG A 350 27.78 -0.58 2.05
C ARG A 350 28.26 -1.06 3.41
N ILE A 351 27.32 -1.38 4.26
CA ILE A 351 27.59 -1.81 5.63
C ILE A 351 26.43 -2.69 6.12
N ALA A 352 26.72 -3.63 7.04
CA ALA A 352 25.68 -4.45 7.63
C ALA A 352 24.57 -3.60 8.29
N GLU A 353 23.33 -4.08 8.27
CA GLU A 353 22.19 -3.36 8.87
C GLU A 353 22.42 -3.03 10.36
N ALA A 354 23.09 -3.93 11.08
CA ALA A 354 23.43 -3.72 12.49
C ALA A 354 24.31 -2.48 12.71
N ASP A 355 25.17 -2.16 11.74
CA ASP A 355 26.17 -1.09 11.79
C ASP A 355 25.74 0.16 10.99
N SER A 356 24.47 0.26 10.62
CA SER A 356 23.95 1.33 9.77
C SER A 356 24.30 2.74 10.25
N LEU A 357 24.35 2.97 11.57
CA LEU A 357 24.74 4.27 12.13
C LEU A 357 26.20 4.61 11.89
N ALA A 358 27.11 3.61 11.96
CA ALA A 358 28.50 3.82 11.59
C ALA A 358 28.65 4.18 10.10
N GLY A 359 27.79 3.65 9.25
CA GLY A 359 27.70 4.04 7.84
C GLY A 359 27.19 5.47 7.66
N VAL A 360 26.21 5.89 8.44
CA VAL A 360 25.71 7.28 8.45
C VAL A 360 26.79 8.26 8.90
N GLU A 361 27.58 7.89 9.92
CA GLU A 361 28.68 8.70 10.42
C GLU A 361 29.75 8.98 9.34
N GLN A 362 30.02 8.03 8.45
CA GLN A 362 30.97 8.23 7.33
C GLN A 362 30.50 9.30 6.32
N LEU A 363 29.24 9.70 6.36
CA LEU A 363 28.67 10.73 5.50
C LEU A 363 28.63 12.11 6.17
N ARG A 364 29.00 12.24 7.45
CA ARG A 364 28.87 13.47 8.26
C ARG A 364 29.34 14.73 7.53
N GLU A 365 30.58 14.74 7.03
CA GLU A 365 31.17 15.91 6.35
C GLU A 365 30.44 16.29 5.06
N ALA A 366 29.88 15.30 4.36
CA ALA A 366 29.12 15.55 3.14
C ALA A 366 27.72 16.09 3.47
N LEU A 367 27.06 15.50 4.46
CA LEU A 367 25.71 15.90 4.87
C LEU A 367 25.68 17.27 5.54
N ALA A 368 26.69 17.62 6.34
CA ALA A 368 26.78 18.93 6.98
C ALA A 368 26.94 20.10 5.98
N LYS A 369 27.26 19.83 4.71
CA LYS A 369 27.36 20.84 3.63
C LYS A 369 26.06 21.05 2.88
N GLU A 370 25.04 20.21 3.13
CA GLU A 370 23.74 20.35 2.50
C GLU A 370 22.92 21.47 3.18
N ALA A 371 21.99 22.06 2.44
CA ALA A 371 21.16 23.15 2.99
C ALA A 371 20.05 22.64 3.93
N GLU A 372 19.56 21.42 3.69
CA GLU A 372 18.56 20.72 4.47
C GLU A 372 18.60 19.22 4.12
N LEU A 373 18.06 18.38 4.99
CA LEU A 373 18.14 16.93 4.84
C LEU A 373 16.82 16.24 5.25
N VAL A 374 16.38 15.28 4.45
CA VAL A 374 15.37 14.30 4.88
C VAL A 374 16.05 12.94 5.09
N ILE A 375 15.94 12.40 6.29
CA ILE A 375 16.44 11.06 6.62
C ILE A 375 15.26 10.08 6.60
N VAL A 376 15.35 9.07 5.72
CA VAL A 376 14.40 7.97 5.60
C VAL A 376 15.09 6.70 6.10
N PHE A 377 14.53 6.03 7.09
CA PHE A 377 15.16 4.84 7.66
C PHE A 377 14.20 3.66 7.78
N GLY A 378 14.74 2.47 7.54
CA GLY A 378 14.02 1.20 7.63
C GLY A 378 13.95 0.64 9.04
N ASP A 379 13.26 -0.50 9.18
CA ASP A 379 12.94 -1.12 10.46
C ASP A 379 14.13 -1.79 11.18
N ALA A 380 15.30 -1.84 10.58
CA ALA A 380 16.54 -2.23 11.26
C ALA A 380 17.06 -1.15 12.23
N VAL A 381 16.59 0.09 12.09
CA VAL A 381 16.92 1.20 13.00
C VAL A 381 15.82 1.31 14.05
N GLN A 382 16.07 0.80 15.26
CA GLN A 382 15.08 0.71 16.34
C GLN A 382 15.68 1.14 17.69
N GLY A 383 14.83 1.54 18.64
CA GLY A 383 15.19 1.90 20.02
C GLY A 383 16.26 2.98 20.07
N ASP A 384 17.35 2.72 20.81
CA ASP A 384 18.42 3.70 20.98
C ASP A 384 19.08 4.12 19.67
N LYS A 385 19.06 3.28 18.63
CA LYS A 385 19.56 3.68 17.31
C LYS A 385 18.75 4.81 16.69
N VAL A 386 17.44 4.86 16.92
CA VAL A 386 16.59 5.97 16.46
C VAL A 386 16.99 7.26 17.18
N ARG A 387 17.19 7.21 18.52
CA ARG A 387 17.64 8.36 19.31
C ARG A 387 19.02 8.86 18.87
N GLN A 388 19.96 7.93 18.61
CA GLN A 388 21.29 8.25 18.08
C GLN A 388 21.21 8.89 16.68
N LEU A 389 20.32 8.38 15.80
CA LEU A 389 20.11 8.96 14.46
C LEU A 389 19.53 10.37 14.55
N VAL A 390 18.59 10.63 15.46
CA VAL A 390 18.06 11.98 15.72
C VAL A 390 19.16 12.89 16.25
N GLY A 391 19.96 12.46 17.23
CA GLY A 391 21.11 13.22 17.76
C GLY A 391 22.19 13.49 16.69
N PHE A 392 22.44 12.52 15.80
CA PHE A 392 23.30 12.74 14.63
C PHE A 392 22.75 13.86 13.75
N GLY A 393 21.49 13.84 13.39
CA GLY A 393 20.88 14.89 12.57
C GLY A 393 20.98 16.28 13.20
N GLU A 394 20.74 16.38 14.51
CA GLU A 394 20.90 17.64 15.26
C GLU A 394 22.34 18.16 15.23
N SER A 395 23.31 17.27 15.31
CA SER A 395 24.74 17.62 15.31
C SER A 395 25.25 18.13 13.95
N LEU A 396 24.45 17.99 12.86
CA LEU A 396 24.83 18.51 11.53
C LEU A 396 24.71 20.03 11.42
N GLY A 397 23.93 20.69 12.32
CA GLY A 397 23.72 22.13 12.29
C GLY A 397 22.87 22.65 11.12
N ILE A 398 22.12 21.76 10.45
CA ILE A 398 21.20 22.05 9.35
C ILE A 398 19.78 21.57 9.70
N PRO A 399 18.72 22.06 9.02
CA PRO A 399 17.38 21.51 9.17
C PRO A 399 17.32 20.04 8.74
N VAL A 400 16.83 19.17 9.63
CA VAL A 400 16.66 17.74 9.36
C VAL A 400 15.25 17.30 9.65
N LYS A 401 14.63 16.56 8.72
CA LYS A 401 13.35 15.90 8.88
C LYS A 401 13.49 14.39 8.76
N TYR A 402 12.56 13.64 9.35
CA TYR A 402 12.66 12.18 9.44
C TYR A 402 11.40 11.48 8.93
N ILE A 403 11.59 10.31 8.30
CA ILE A 403 10.56 9.32 8.01
C ILE A 403 11.03 7.97 8.54
N ALA A 404 10.34 7.43 9.55
CA ALA A 404 10.47 6.04 9.94
C ALA A 404 9.58 5.20 9.04
N LEU A 405 10.16 4.32 8.25
CA LEU A 405 9.41 3.45 7.34
C LEU A 405 8.64 2.40 8.13
N VAL A 406 7.39 2.20 7.74
CA VAL A 406 6.50 1.13 8.19
C VAL A 406 5.93 0.41 6.98
N ASP A 407 5.73 -0.92 7.04
CA ASP A 407 5.49 -1.69 5.82
C ASP A 407 4.05 -1.67 5.33
N TYR A 408 3.07 -1.78 6.24
CA TYR A 408 1.68 -2.03 5.86
C TYR A 408 0.83 -0.77 5.85
N ALA A 409 -0.27 -0.83 5.11
CA ALA A 409 -1.08 0.32 4.73
C ALA A 409 -1.50 1.23 5.90
N ASN A 410 -1.92 0.64 7.00
CA ASN A 410 -2.38 1.38 8.19
C ASN A 410 -1.49 1.12 9.43
N SER A 411 -0.21 0.80 9.23
CA SER A 411 0.73 0.61 10.34
C SER A 411 0.78 1.85 11.23
N ARG A 412 0.86 3.03 10.63
CA ARG A 412 0.86 4.28 11.37
C ARG A 412 -0.46 4.50 12.12
N GLY A 413 -1.60 4.25 11.47
CA GLY A 413 -2.91 4.39 12.11
C GLY A 413 -3.12 3.39 13.25
N ALA A 414 -2.63 2.16 13.13
CA ALA A 414 -2.69 1.18 14.22
C ALA A 414 -1.93 1.67 15.47
N LEU A 415 -0.76 2.31 15.29
CA LEU A 415 0.00 2.95 16.36
C LEU A 415 -0.79 4.13 16.97
N ASP A 416 -1.26 5.04 16.12
CA ASP A 416 -1.99 6.26 16.53
C ASP A 416 -3.30 5.91 17.29
N MET A 417 -3.95 4.79 16.92
CA MET A 417 -5.18 4.30 17.55
C MET A 417 -4.93 3.46 18.82
N GLY A 418 -3.70 3.32 19.28
CA GLY A 418 -3.38 2.67 20.55
C GLY A 418 -3.46 1.14 20.54
N LEU A 419 -3.26 0.49 19.39
CA LEU A 419 -3.01 -0.96 19.34
C LEU A 419 -1.59 -1.27 19.83
N LEU A 420 -1.31 -0.90 21.07
CA LEU A 420 0.02 -0.95 21.68
C LEU A 420 -0.09 -1.34 23.15
N PRO A 421 0.80 -2.21 23.66
CA PRO A 421 0.89 -2.48 25.09
C PRO A 421 1.40 -1.23 25.83
N GLY A 422 0.66 -0.77 26.85
CA GLY A 422 1.04 0.38 27.68
C GLY A 422 0.79 1.76 27.08
N LEU A 423 0.25 1.85 25.87
CA LEU A 423 -0.16 3.11 25.23
C LEU A 423 -1.62 3.04 24.73
N ALA A 424 -2.35 4.11 24.97
CA ALA A 424 -3.71 4.36 24.48
C ALA A 424 -3.67 5.21 23.19
N PRO A 425 -4.82 5.48 22.52
CA PRO A 425 -4.87 6.34 21.34
C PRO A 425 -4.17 7.67 21.57
N GLY A 426 -3.45 8.17 20.56
CA GLY A 426 -2.65 9.39 20.66
C GLY A 426 -1.40 9.25 21.54
N TYR A 427 -0.93 8.04 21.77
CA TYR A 427 0.26 7.72 22.58
C TYR A 427 0.14 8.13 24.06
N HIS A 428 -1.07 8.24 24.59
CA HIS A 428 -1.29 8.45 26.01
C HIS A 428 -0.87 7.21 26.83
N ALA A 429 -0.29 7.43 28.00
CA ALA A 429 0.06 6.34 28.90
C ALA A 429 -1.17 5.50 29.28
N ALA A 430 -1.03 4.19 29.27
CA ALA A 430 -2.06 3.23 29.67
C ALA A 430 -1.45 2.19 30.60
N ALA A 431 -2.31 1.39 31.27
CA ALA A 431 -1.82 0.29 32.07
C ALA A 431 -1.00 -0.69 31.20
N PRO A 432 0.08 -1.28 31.77
CA PRO A 432 0.93 -2.20 31.03
C PRO A 432 0.16 -3.45 30.58
N GLY A 433 0.53 -3.97 29.42
CA GLY A 433 -0.03 -5.19 28.86
C GLY A 433 1.05 -6.01 28.16
N ARG A 434 0.69 -7.21 27.71
CA ARG A 434 1.60 -8.09 26.95
C ARG A 434 1.77 -7.61 25.52
N SER A 435 3.00 -7.62 25.01
CA SER A 435 3.27 -7.44 23.58
C SER A 435 2.80 -8.67 22.78
N LEU A 436 2.74 -8.55 21.43
CA LEU A 436 2.39 -9.65 20.54
C LEU A 436 3.24 -10.90 20.83
N GLN A 437 4.55 -10.74 20.97
CA GLN A 437 5.45 -11.88 21.26
C GLN A 437 5.14 -12.49 22.63
N GLN A 438 4.96 -11.66 23.66
CA GLN A 438 4.60 -12.14 24.98
C GLN A 438 3.26 -12.87 25.01
N MET A 439 2.25 -12.40 24.26
CA MET A 439 0.97 -13.10 24.13
C MET A 439 1.11 -14.47 23.46
N LEU A 440 2.00 -14.61 22.49
CA LEU A 440 2.25 -15.90 21.83
C LEU A 440 3.00 -16.88 22.71
N ASP A 441 3.90 -16.39 23.55
CA ASP A 441 4.79 -17.20 24.40
C ASP A 441 4.17 -17.52 25.78
N ASP A 442 3.06 -16.86 26.14
CA ASP A 442 2.39 -17.04 27.43
C ASP A 442 1.47 -18.25 27.45
N SER A 443 1.85 -19.27 28.20
CA SER A 443 1.04 -20.49 28.37
C SER A 443 -0.20 -20.30 29.26
N SER A 444 -0.31 -19.20 29.99
CA SER A 444 -1.44 -18.89 30.88
C SER A 444 -2.57 -18.11 30.19
N LEU A 445 -2.39 -17.74 28.92
CA LEU A 445 -3.39 -16.98 28.19
C LEU A 445 -4.72 -17.76 28.10
N ALA A 446 -5.81 -17.17 28.60
CA ALA A 446 -7.14 -17.79 28.62
C ALA A 446 -7.87 -17.64 27.27
N ALA A 447 -7.70 -16.50 26.60
CA ALA A 447 -8.31 -16.25 25.29
C ALA A 447 -7.41 -15.36 24.42
N LEU A 448 -7.52 -15.54 23.10
CA LEU A 448 -6.84 -14.73 22.11
C LEU A 448 -7.81 -14.33 20.99
N TRP A 449 -7.97 -13.03 20.78
CA TRP A 449 -8.73 -12.50 19.65
C TRP A 449 -7.79 -11.85 18.63
N VAL A 450 -7.78 -12.40 17.42
CA VAL A 450 -6.92 -11.91 16.32
C VAL A 450 -7.81 -11.33 15.24
N VAL A 451 -7.58 -10.05 14.90
CA VAL A 451 -8.35 -9.31 13.91
C VAL A 451 -7.45 -8.93 12.75
N GLY A 452 -7.68 -9.51 11.58
CA GLY A 452 -6.99 -9.18 10.34
C GLY A 452 -5.47 -9.43 10.35
N ALA A 453 -4.97 -10.35 11.17
CA ALA A 453 -3.55 -10.66 11.31
C ALA A 453 -3.28 -12.16 11.27
N ASN A 454 -2.03 -12.52 10.95
CA ASN A 454 -1.60 -13.92 10.90
C ASN A 454 -0.31 -14.12 11.71
N PRO A 455 -0.37 -14.01 13.06
CA PRO A 455 0.82 -14.11 13.91
C PRO A 455 1.49 -15.48 13.90
N LEU A 456 0.79 -16.55 13.55
CA LEU A 456 1.34 -17.91 13.48
C LEU A 456 1.97 -18.26 12.13
N LYS A 457 2.05 -17.30 11.19
CA LYS A 457 2.74 -17.49 9.91
C LYS A 457 4.19 -17.94 10.13
N GLY A 458 4.65 -18.87 9.28
CA GLY A 458 6.02 -19.37 9.31
C GLY A 458 6.29 -20.42 10.40
N GLY A 459 5.26 -21.13 10.86
CA GLY A 459 5.39 -22.24 11.82
C GLY A 459 5.49 -21.81 13.28
N ARG A 460 5.20 -20.55 13.60
CA ARG A 460 5.07 -20.09 14.97
C ARG A 460 3.92 -20.79 15.68
N LYS A 461 4.05 -20.92 16.99
CA LYS A 461 3.04 -21.59 17.82
C LYS A 461 2.52 -20.63 18.89
N LEU A 462 1.29 -20.86 19.32
CA LEU A 462 0.73 -20.27 20.53
C LEU A 462 1.03 -21.21 21.68
N ALA A 463 1.73 -20.73 22.73
CA ALA A 463 2.09 -21.53 23.89
C ALA A 463 0.87 -22.00 24.69
N ALA A 464 -0.16 -21.15 24.81
CA ALA A 464 -1.43 -21.48 25.46
C ALA A 464 -2.26 -22.45 24.59
N SER A 465 -2.01 -23.74 24.71
CA SER A 465 -2.74 -24.78 23.94
C SER A 465 -4.24 -24.81 24.24
N GLY A 466 -4.67 -24.45 25.45
CA GLY A 466 -6.05 -24.41 25.92
C GLY A 466 -6.77 -23.06 25.74
N ALA A 467 -6.09 -22.02 25.23
CA ALA A 467 -6.71 -20.73 25.03
C ALA A 467 -7.85 -20.80 23.99
N PHE A 468 -8.96 -20.10 24.28
CA PHE A 468 -10.03 -19.92 23.31
C PHE A 468 -9.63 -18.88 22.26
N VAL A 469 -9.48 -19.31 21.01
CA VAL A 469 -8.95 -18.47 19.92
C VAL A 469 -10.05 -18.08 18.94
N VAL A 470 -10.23 -16.78 18.74
CA VAL A 470 -11.13 -16.22 17.73
C VAL A 470 -10.32 -15.46 16.69
N VAL A 471 -10.56 -15.73 15.41
CA VAL A 471 -9.88 -15.06 14.30
C VAL A 471 -10.90 -14.40 13.37
N GLN A 472 -10.70 -13.12 13.07
CA GLN A 472 -11.38 -12.40 11.98
C GLN A 472 -10.37 -12.25 10.84
N ASP A 473 -10.62 -12.87 9.71
CA ASP A 473 -9.74 -12.71 8.54
C ASP A 473 -10.50 -12.96 7.22
N LEU A 474 -9.84 -12.66 6.11
CA LEU A 474 -10.33 -12.87 4.76
C LEU A 474 -10.18 -14.33 4.30
N PHE A 475 -9.20 -15.03 4.85
CA PHE A 475 -8.77 -16.36 4.42
C PHE A 475 -8.51 -17.28 5.60
N LEU A 476 -8.52 -18.58 5.36
CA LEU A 476 -8.17 -19.59 6.36
C LEU A 476 -6.64 -19.67 6.51
N THR A 477 -6.07 -18.64 7.16
CA THR A 477 -4.62 -18.52 7.44
C THR A 477 -4.16 -19.54 8.49
N GLU A 478 -2.84 -19.68 8.70
CA GLU A 478 -2.26 -20.55 9.72
C GLU A 478 -2.82 -20.24 11.13
N THR A 479 -3.07 -18.97 11.42
CA THR A 479 -3.72 -18.56 12.67
C THR A 479 -5.21 -18.94 12.69
N ALA A 480 -5.90 -18.74 11.57
CA ALA A 480 -7.31 -19.10 11.46
C ALA A 480 -7.53 -20.64 11.56
N GLN A 481 -6.62 -21.44 11.04
CA GLN A 481 -6.66 -22.90 11.19
C GLN A 481 -6.55 -23.35 12.66
N ARG A 482 -5.89 -22.56 13.53
CA ARG A 482 -5.76 -22.85 14.97
C ARG A 482 -6.98 -22.37 15.77
N ALA A 483 -7.82 -21.51 15.20
CA ALA A 483 -8.92 -20.86 15.90
C ALA A 483 -10.05 -21.85 16.30
N ASP A 484 -10.75 -21.53 17.38
CA ASP A 484 -12.02 -22.18 17.77
C ASP A 484 -13.19 -21.58 16.96
N VAL A 485 -13.10 -20.29 16.64
CA VAL A 485 -14.09 -19.60 15.79
C VAL A 485 -13.36 -18.71 14.76
N VAL A 486 -13.76 -18.84 13.50
CA VAL A 486 -13.29 -17.97 12.41
C VAL A 486 -14.46 -17.15 11.89
N LEU A 487 -14.30 -15.83 11.87
CA LEU A 487 -15.31 -14.88 11.41
C LEU A 487 -14.83 -14.23 10.09
N PRO A 488 -15.55 -14.42 8.98
CA PRO A 488 -15.19 -13.80 7.69
C PRO A 488 -15.23 -12.29 7.75
N ALA A 489 -14.11 -11.64 7.43
CA ALA A 489 -13.97 -10.20 7.45
C ALA A 489 -14.00 -9.59 6.04
N ALA A 490 -14.41 -8.31 5.96
CA ALA A 490 -14.38 -7.52 4.75
C ALA A 490 -12.95 -7.02 4.45
N SER A 491 -12.58 -6.99 3.18
CA SER A 491 -11.36 -6.32 2.72
C SER A 491 -11.51 -4.80 2.76
N ALA A 492 -10.40 -4.08 2.59
CA ALA A 492 -10.42 -2.63 2.51
C ALA A 492 -11.21 -2.07 1.31
N TYR A 493 -11.35 -2.85 0.23
CA TYR A 493 -12.15 -2.45 -0.94
C TYR A 493 -13.66 -2.66 -0.75
N GLU A 494 -14.06 -3.33 0.32
CA GLU A 494 -15.44 -3.67 0.67
C GLU A 494 -16.00 -2.84 1.83
N LYS A 495 -15.28 -1.80 2.29
CA LYS A 495 -15.67 -0.98 3.46
C LYS A 495 -15.28 0.48 3.32
N ASN A 496 -15.93 1.34 4.11
CA ASN A 496 -15.56 2.75 4.30
C ASN A 496 -14.76 2.90 5.60
N GLY A 497 -13.97 3.96 5.66
CA GLY A 497 -13.19 4.33 6.85
C GLY A 497 -12.00 5.19 6.48
N THR A 498 -10.99 5.23 7.35
CA THR A 498 -9.74 5.94 7.10
C THR A 498 -8.52 5.07 7.37
N VAL A 499 -7.42 5.41 6.71
CA VAL A 499 -6.07 4.87 6.97
C VAL A 499 -5.07 6.01 7.09
N THR A 500 -3.99 5.78 7.82
CA THR A 500 -2.93 6.76 8.01
C THR A 500 -1.63 6.26 7.37
N ASN A 501 -1.09 7.03 6.43
CA ASN A 501 0.11 6.65 5.71
C ASN A 501 1.40 6.81 6.54
N VAL A 502 2.54 6.41 5.97
CA VAL A 502 3.86 6.44 6.61
C VAL A 502 4.26 7.82 7.15
N CYS A 503 3.80 8.89 6.53
CA CYS A 503 4.04 10.28 6.96
C CYS A 503 2.97 10.85 7.90
N GLY A 504 2.02 10.02 8.36
CA GLY A 504 0.95 10.44 9.26
C GLY A 504 -0.23 11.13 8.58
N GLN A 505 -0.32 11.12 7.24
CA GLN A 505 -1.47 11.69 6.54
C GLN A 505 -2.66 10.73 6.59
N VAL A 506 -3.81 11.24 7.05
CA VAL A 506 -5.05 10.46 7.12
C VAL A 506 -5.77 10.53 5.79
N GLN A 507 -6.18 9.37 5.27
CA GLN A 507 -6.78 9.25 3.95
C GLN A 507 -8.06 8.42 4.01
N ARG A 508 -9.09 8.85 3.26
CA ARG A 508 -10.38 8.18 3.22
C ARG A 508 -10.37 6.96 2.30
N LEU A 509 -10.76 5.81 2.86
CA LEU A 509 -11.15 4.62 2.12
C LEU A 509 -12.62 4.73 1.67
N LYS A 510 -12.88 4.35 0.42
CA LYS A 510 -14.24 4.24 -0.11
C LYS A 510 -14.48 2.80 -0.58
N LYS A 511 -15.62 2.27 -0.18
CA LYS A 511 -16.09 0.96 -0.63
C LYS A 511 -16.28 0.96 -2.14
N GLY A 512 -15.64 0.02 -2.83
CA GLY A 512 -15.76 -0.19 -4.26
C GLY A 512 -16.66 -1.37 -4.64
N VAL A 513 -16.70 -2.39 -3.79
CA VAL A 513 -17.51 -3.61 -4.00
C VAL A 513 -18.23 -4.01 -2.72
N GLU A 514 -19.34 -4.72 -2.87
CA GLU A 514 -20.10 -5.26 -1.75
C GLU A 514 -19.47 -6.56 -1.23
N THR A 515 -19.55 -6.75 0.08
CA THR A 515 -19.16 -8.03 0.70
C THR A 515 -20.14 -9.14 0.38
N VAL A 516 -19.65 -10.34 0.16
CA VAL A 516 -20.47 -11.54 0.00
C VAL A 516 -20.24 -12.45 1.20
N GLY A 517 -21.26 -12.61 2.05
CA GLY A 517 -21.22 -13.47 3.23
C GLY A 517 -20.38 -12.96 4.41
N ALA A 518 -19.38 -12.12 4.18
CA ALA A 518 -18.53 -11.49 5.20
C ALA A 518 -19.17 -10.24 5.83
N LYS A 519 -18.59 -9.75 6.92
CA LYS A 519 -18.96 -8.48 7.56
C LYS A 519 -17.71 -7.60 7.74
N THR A 520 -17.89 -6.28 7.83
CA THR A 520 -16.80 -5.38 8.21
C THR A 520 -16.37 -5.67 9.65
N ASP A 521 -15.10 -5.48 9.96
CA ASP A 521 -14.59 -5.67 11.33
C ASP A 521 -15.33 -4.77 12.31
N LEU A 522 -15.67 -3.55 11.89
CA LEU A 522 -16.49 -2.62 12.67
C LEU A 522 -17.86 -3.22 13.03
N ALA A 523 -18.55 -3.85 12.07
CA ALA A 523 -19.84 -4.48 12.28
C ALA A 523 -19.73 -5.71 13.22
N ILE A 524 -18.67 -6.52 13.08
CA ILE A 524 -18.42 -7.68 13.94
C ILE A 524 -18.19 -7.22 15.39
N ILE A 525 -17.33 -6.22 15.62
CA ILE A 525 -17.08 -5.65 16.96
C ILE A 525 -18.39 -5.15 17.59
N GLY A 526 -19.19 -4.40 16.81
CA GLY A 526 -20.48 -3.89 17.29
C GLY A 526 -21.51 -4.98 17.62
N LEU A 527 -21.51 -6.07 16.85
CA LEU A 527 -22.37 -7.25 17.10
C LEU A 527 -21.95 -8.00 18.38
N LEU A 528 -20.65 -8.19 18.58
CA LEU A 528 -20.09 -8.81 19.79
C LEU A 528 -20.37 -7.96 21.03
N ALA A 529 -20.17 -6.65 20.96
CA ALA A 529 -20.48 -5.71 22.05
C ALA A 529 -21.95 -5.81 22.46
N ARG A 530 -22.88 -5.79 21.51
CA ARG A 530 -24.31 -5.98 21.78
C ARG A 530 -24.61 -7.34 22.42
N GLY A 531 -23.99 -8.43 21.91
CA GLY A 531 -24.13 -9.77 22.48
C GLY A 531 -23.65 -9.88 23.93
N MET A 532 -22.65 -9.08 24.30
CA MET A 532 -22.13 -8.99 25.67
C MET A 532 -22.89 -7.98 26.57
N GLY A 533 -23.81 -7.19 26.00
CA GLY A 533 -24.52 -6.13 26.72
C GLY A 533 -23.69 -4.84 26.90
N VAL A 534 -22.67 -4.64 26.07
CA VAL A 534 -21.78 -3.46 26.10
C VAL A 534 -22.25 -2.42 25.09
N ASN A 535 -22.37 -1.16 25.53
CA ASN A 535 -22.70 -0.04 24.66
C ASN A 535 -21.43 0.66 24.18
N LEU A 536 -21.12 0.56 22.89
CA LEU A 536 -20.01 1.27 22.25
C LEU A 536 -20.44 2.57 21.53
N GLY A 537 -21.69 2.99 21.67
CA GLY A 537 -22.25 4.08 20.91
C GLY A 537 -22.67 3.66 19.49
N LYS A 538 -22.71 4.62 18.58
CA LYS A 538 -23.02 4.36 17.17
C LYS A 538 -21.80 3.77 16.48
N VAL A 539 -21.94 2.55 15.96
CA VAL A 539 -20.86 1.76 15.35
C VAL A 539 -20.95 1.89 13.81
N ASP A 540 -20.57 3.06 13.31
CA ASP A 540 -20.31 3.29 11.89
C ASP A 540 -19.05 4.15 11.72
N ALA A 541 -18.48 4.16 10.53
CA ALA A 541 -17.18 4.79 10.27
C ALA A 541 -17.18 6.28 10.59
N ASP A 542 -18.22 7.02 10.20
CA ASP A 542 -18.27 8.48 10.41
C ASP A 542 -18.42 8.83 11.92
N ALA A 543 -19.26 8.10 12.66
CA ALA A 543 -19.44 8.32 14.09
C ALA A 543 -18.18 7.97 14.89
N VAL A 544 -17.53 6.86 14.57
CA VAL A 544 -16.28 6.47 15.24
C VAL A 544 -15.14 7.42 14.86
N PHE A 545 -15.08 7.90 13.61
CA PHE A 545 -14.11 8.92 13.23
C PHE A 545 -14.33 10.24 13.97
N ALA A 546 -15.57 10.64 14.20
CA ALA A 546 -15.86 11.84 15.01
C ALA A 546 -15.34 11.69 16.45
N GLU A 547 -15.44 10.50 17.06
CA GLU A 547 -14.84 10.21 18.36
C GLU A 547 -13.30 10.25 18.31
N ILE A 548 -12.69 9.68 17.27
CA ILE A 548 -11.24 9.76 17.03
C ILE A 548 -10.81 11.22 16.93
N ALA A 549 -11.52 12.03 16.12
CA ALA A 549 -11.22 13.44 15.94
C ALA A 549 -11.27 14.26 17.23
N ALA A 550 -12.09 13.85 18.17
CA ALA A 550 -12.20 14.51 19.50
C ALA A 550 -11.11 14.05 20.48
N THR A 551 -10.52 12.87 20.31
CA THR A 551 -9.66 12.24 21.32
C THR A 551 -8.22 12.02 20.87
N VAL A 552 -7.98 11.89 19.56
CA VAL A 552 -6.65 11.58 19.02
C VAL A 552 -6.05 12.84 18.40
N PRO A 553 -4.94 13.35 18.93
CA PRO A 553 -4.28 14.50 18.36
C PRO A 553 -3.94 14.31 16.87
N GLY A 554 -4.11 15.36 16.07
CA GLY A 554 -3.84 15.32 14.63
C GLY A 554 -4.99 14.79 13.75
N TYR A 555 -6.06 14.26 14.36
CA TYR A 555 -7.25 13.78 13.67
C TYR A 555 -8.46 14.73 13.74
N ASN A 556 -8.27 15.93 14.27
CA ASN A 556 -9.31 16.89 14.65
C ASN A 556 -9.94 17.68 13.48
N GLN A 557 -9.92 17.16 12.28
CA GLN A 557 -10.55 17.80 11.12
C GLN A 557 -11.87 17.11 10.75
N LEU A 558 -12.96 17.88 10.80
CA LEU A 558 -14.30 17.45 10.39
C LEU A 558 -14.88 18.44 9.35
N PRO A 559 -15.63 17.98 8.34
CA PRO A 559 -15.97 16.57 8.04
C PRO A 559 -14.76 15.76 7.62
N MET A 560 -14.88 14.41 7.70
CA MET A 560 -13.80 13.47 7.32
C MET A 560 -13.23 13.84 5.95
N PRO A 561 -11.96 14.25 5.86
CA PRO A 561 -11.38 14.74 4.61
C PRO A 561 -11.09 13.59 3.64
N VAL A 562 -11.00 13.90 2.35
CA VAL A 562 -10.52 12.93 1.35
C VAL A 562 -9.03 12.65 1.57
N ILE A 563 -8.26 13.68 1.84
CA ILE A 563 -6.86 13.62 2.30
C ILE A 563 -6.66 14.75 3.30
N LEU A 564 -6.14 14.42 4.49
CA LEU A 564 -5.62 15.39 5.43
C LEU A 564 -4.21 15.79 5.00
N THR A 565 -4.10 16.91 4.31
CA THR A 565 -2.80 17.50 4.03
C THR A 565 -2.26 18.17 5.29
N GLY A 566 -1.08 17.76 5.74
CA GLY A 566 -0.40 18.33 6.89
C GLY A 566 -0.95 17.89 8.26
N GLY A 567 -1.78 16.80 8.28
CA GLY A 567 -2.37 16.28 9.50
C GLY A 567 -1.34 15.82 10.52
N ALA A 568 -1.43 14.64 10.93
CA ALA A 568 -0.79 13.94 12.03
C ALA A 568 0.76 13.88 12.06
N ALA A 569 1.47 14.66 11.31
CA ALA A 569 2.91 14.89 11.51
C ALA A 569 3.15 15.66 12.83
N GLN A 570 2.56 15.16 13.90
CA GLN A 570 2.61 15.85 15.17
C GLN A 570 3.58 15.16 16.10
N THR A 571 4.52 15.95 16.55
CA THR A 571 5.36 15.61 17.68
C THR A 571 4.56 15.71 18.95
N HIS A 572 3.69 14.72 19.19
CA HIS A 572 3.14 14.56 20.51
C HIS A 572 4.16 13.82 21.36
N PRO A 573 4.46 14.30 22.55
CA PRO A 573 5.27 13.52 23.48
C PRO A 573 4.55 12.19 23.69
N VAL A 574 5.31 11.11 23.68
CA VAL A 574 4.82 9.84 24.19
C VAL A 574 4.68 10.03 25.71
N ASN A 575 3.46 10.33 26.16
CA ASN A 575 3.19 10.62 27.56
C ASN A 575 3.55 9.41 28.43
N GLY A 576 4.57 9.57 29.27
CA GLY A 576 5.12 8.51 30.10
C GLY A 576 6.35 7.80 29.50
N GLY A 577 6.87 8.26 28.35
CA GLY A 577 7.99 7.64 27.65
C GLY A 577 7.60 6.37 26.88
N VAL A 578 8.55 5.79 26.15
CA VAL A 578 8.34 4.50 25.44
C VAL A 578 8.27 3.38 26.48
N PRO A 579 7.13 2.67 26.64
CA PRO A 579 7.02 1.62 27.63
C PRO A 579 8.03 0.49 27.39
N ALA A 580 8.69 0.00 28.44
CA ALA A 580 9.56 -1.17 28.37
C ALA A 580 8.80 -2.43 27.87
N SER A 581 7.48 -2.49 28.13
CA SER A 581 6.58 -3.54 27.63
C SER A 581 6.37 -3.50 26.13
N LEU A 582 6.78 -2.42 25.43
CA LEU A 582 6.57 -2.30 24.00
C LEU A 582 7.34 -3.33 23.19
N GLY A 583 8.42 -3.90 23.69
CA GLY A 583 9.19 -4.99 23.08
C GLY A 583 9.07 -5.15 21.54
N PRO A 584 9.76 -6.02 20.90
CA PRO A 584 9.60 -6.22 19.46
C PRO A 584 8.22 -6.81 19.16
N GLY A 585 7.36 -6.05 18.45
CA GLY A 585 6.09 -6.54 17.93
C GLY A 585 6.23 -7.18 16.53
N ARG A 586 7.48 -7.31 16.06
CA ARG A 586 7.78 -7.81 14.72
C ARG A 586 7.76 -9.34 14.68
N ILE A 587 7.01 -9.89 13.75
CA ILE A 587 7.17 -11.26 13.31
C ILE A 587 8.32 -11.27 12.28
N ALA A 588 9.40 -12.01 12.55
CA ALA A 588 10.47 -12.17 11.58
C ALA A 588 9.91 -12.77 10.30
N LEU A 589 10.01 -12.03 9.20
CA LEU A 589 9.62 -12.47 7.87
C LEU A 589 10.87 -12.74 7.05
N ALA A 590 10.80 -13.69 6.12
CA ALA A 590 11.78 -13.79 5.04
C ALA A 590 11.84 -12.44 4.29
N ARG A 591 12.98 -12.12 3.69
CA ARG A 591 13.18 -10.88 2.92
C ARG A 591 12.04 -10.70 1.92
N ALA A 592 11.22 -9.70 2.14
CA ALA A 592 10.08 -9.42 1.28
C ALA A 592 10.50 -8.56 0.09
N THR A 593 9.98 -8.89 -1.10
CA THR A 593 10.19 -8.15 -2.35
C THR A 593 8.95 -7.33 -2.70
N LEU A 594 9.03 -6.53 -3.75
CA LEU A 594 7.89 -5.80 -4.32
C LEU A 594 6.68 -6.72 -4.57
N PHE A 595 6.90 -7.97 -4.93
CA PHE A 595 5.83 -8.93 -5.26
C PHE A 595 5.35 -9.74 -4.05
N THR A 596 6.16 -9.88 -3.01
CA THR A 596 5.88 -10.76 -1.86
C THR A 596 5.55 -10.01 -0.56
N THR A 597 5.77 -8.68 -0.51
CA THR A 597 5.42 -7.87 0.67
C THR A 597 3.92 -7.86 0.93
N GLY A 598 3.55 -8.07 2.19
CA GLY A 598 2.17 -8.03 2.66
C GLY A 598 1.52 -9.40 2.75
N SER A 599 0.51 -9.50 3.61
CA SER A 599 -0.16 -10.77 3.90
C SER A 599 -1.13 -11.21 2.80
N LEU A 600 -1.59 -10.28 1.95
CA LEU A 600 -2.57 -10.55 0.90
C LEU A 600 -1.94 -10.89 -0.46
N THR A 601 -0.65 -10.62 -0.65
CA THR A 601 0.03 -10.85 -1.93
C THR A 601 0.06 -12.32 -2.34
N ARG A 602 0.11 -13.26 -1.38
CA ARG A 602 0.05 -14.70 -1.65
C ARG A 602 -1.27 -15.18 -2.26
N TYR A 603 -2.34 -14.39 -2.11
CA TYR A 603 -3.66 -14.65 -2.68
C TYR A 603 -3.92 -13.86 -3.97
N SER A 604 -2.94 -13.11 -4.45
CA SER A 604 -3.00 -12.44 -5.74
C SER A 604 -2.45 -13.38 -6.82
N LYS A 605 -3.34 -13.86 -7.68
CA LYS A 605 -2.98 -14.73 -8.82
C LYS A 605 -1.96 -14.04 -9.70
N ILE A 606 -2.16 -12.76 -10.02
CA ILE A 606 -1.27 -12.03 -10.92
C ILE A 606 0.13 -11.83 -10.34
N LEU A 607 0.27 -11.58 -9.02
CA LEU A 607 1.59 -11.46 -8.41
C LEU A 607 2.34 -12.80 -8.43
N ASN A 608 1.64 -13.91 -8.22
CA ASN A 608 2.22 -15.24 -8.31
C ASN A 608 2.66 -15.58 -9.74
N GLU A 609 1.83 -15.30 -10.75
CA GLU A 609 2.18 -15.48 -12.17
C GLU A 609 3.42 -14.66 -12.59
N VAL A 610 3.55 -13.43 -12.05
CA VAL A 610 4.74 -12.60 -12.30
C VAL A 610 5.99 -13.21 -11.66
N LEU A 611 5.88 -13.80 -10.47
CA LEU A 611 7.03 -14.44 -9.80
C LEU A 611 7.50 -15.71 -10.52
N GLU A 612 6.58 -16.44 -11.16
CA GLU A 612 6.88 -17.68 -11.87
C GLU A 612 7.52 -17.46 -13.24
N LYS A 613 7.37 -16.28 -13.85
CA LYS A 613 7.92 -16.00 -15.16
C LYS A 613 9.46 -16.05 -15.18
N PRO A 614 10.09 -16.46 -16.32
CA PRO A 614 11.55 -16.35 -16.49
C PRO A 614 12.04 -14.91 -16.34
N GLY A 615 13.23 -14.71 -15.78
CA GLY A 615 13.85 -13.38 -15.68
C GLY A 615 13.14 -12.40 -14.74
N ALA A 616 12.37 -12.85 -13.77
CA ALA A 616 11.79 -11.96 -12.79
C ALA A 616 12.87 -11.20 -12.01
N LEU A 617 12.78 -9.87 -12.02
CA LEU A 617 13.83 -8.95 -11.52
C LEU A 617 14.18 -9.18 -10.03
N TYR A 618 13.30 -9.80 -9.26
CA TYR A 618 13.40 -9.95 -7.81
C TYR A 618 13.02 -11.38 -7.35
N ARG A 619 13.54 -12.38 -7.99
CA ARG A 619 13.43 -13.79 -7.55
C ARG A 619 14.27 -14.08 -6.34
#